data_cc95cdd0df0ceae5c6c6d4047bcb6a53
#
_entry.id   cc95cdd0df0ceae5c6c6d4047bcb6a53
#
_cell.length_a   1.000
_cell.length_b   1.000
_cell.length_c   1.000
_cell.angle_alpha   90.00
_cell.angle_beta   90.00
_cell.angle_gamma   90.00
#
_symmetry.space_group_name_H-M   'P 1'
#
loop_
_entity.id
_entity.type
_entity.pdbx_description
1 polymer ?
#
loop_
_entity_poly.entity_id
_entity_poly.type
_entity_poly.pdbx_seq_one_letter_code
_entity_poly.pdbx_strand_id
1 'polypeptide(L)'
;MKLKTALVIVFAGFYLTLSANPQADYEKANKAYMAGFYENAISIYERILENGIAAPDLYYNLGNAYFKIDDIPSAILNYERALKLDPGNEDYEYNLSVANNKIVDKIDVLPELFYIRWWKSLKRLLSPDGWAKTALLTFTLIFITVAIFLLSSRMWARKMIFSFGILLLLINLISGIIAWQTYREAKDQKTAIIFTPTLPVKSSPDESSIDLFVIHEGLKVTVIDKIGEWQEIRIANGSKGWIKAGQIKPI
;
A
#
# COMPACT_ATOMS: atom_id res chain seq x y z
N MET A 1 52.26 0.55 -16.07
CA MET A 1 51.92 0.54 -14.63
C MET A 1 50.97 1.68 -14.23
N LYS A 2 51.02 2.85 -14.84
CA LYS A 2 50.20 4.03 -14.45
C LYS A 2 48.68 3.94 -14.77
N LEU A 3 48.27 3.19 -15.81
CA LEU A 3 46.88 3.08 -16.22
C LEU A 3 46.05 2.15 -15.32
N LYS A 4 46.65 1.06 -14.79
CA LYS A 4 45.99 0.13 -13.87
C LYS A 4 45.75 0.73 -12.48
N THR A 5 46.63 1.62 -12.03
CA THR A 5 46.51 2.34 -10.75
C THR A 5 45.43 3.41 -10.82
N ALA A 6 45.29 4.09 -11.94
CA ALA A 6 44.20 5.08 -12.16
C ALA A 6 42.83 4.43 -12.20
N LEU A 7 42.68 3.23 -12.79
CA LEU A 7 41.44 2.50 -12.86
C LEU A 7 40.98 2.01 -11.48
N VAL A 8 41.91 1.60 -10.62
CA VAL A 8 41.60 1.17 -9.24
C VAL A 8 41.16 2.33 -8.36
N ILE A 9 41.75 3.53 -8.58
CA ILE A 9 41.37 4.74 -7.83
C ILE A 9 39.97 5.23 -8.25
N VAL A 10 39.61 5.15 -9.54
CA VAL A 10 38.27 5.49 -10.04
C VAL A 10 37.22 4.50 -9.51
N PHE A 11 37.54 3.20 -9.43
CA PHE A 11 36.65 2.20 -8.85
C PHE A 11 36.52 2.34 -7.33
N ALA A 12 37.59 2.70 -6.61
CA ALA A 12 37.54 2.93 -5.16
C ALA A 12 36.81 4.23 -4.81
N GLY A 13 36.89 5.26 -5.67
CA GLY A 13 36.12 6.52 -5.50
C GLY A 13 34.62 6.38 -5.69
N PHE A 14 34.16 5.37 -6.40
CA PHE A 14 32.73 5.12 -6.62
C PHE A 14 32.04 4.41 -5.43
N TYR A 15 32.81 3.82 -4.51
CA TYR A 15 32.30 3.17 -3.28
C TYR A 15 32.22 4.11 -2.06
N LEU A 16 32.64 5.37 -2.18
CA LEU A 16 32.56 6.37 -1.11
C LEU A 16 31.34 7.30 -1.26
N THR A 17 30.30 6.91 -1.96
CA THR A 17 29.00 7.51 -1.71
C THR A 17 28.59 7.09 -0.29
N LEU A 18 28.50 8.06 0.63
CA LEU A 18 27.88 7.86 1.94
C LEU A 18 26.54 7.16 1.73
N SER A 19 26.54 5.85 1.83
CA SER A 19 25.30 5.08 1.92
C SER A 19 24.68 5.50 3.25
N ALA A 20 23.69 6.38 3.21
CA ALA A 20 22.75 6.49 4.30
C ALA A 20 22.39 5.05 4.65
N ASN A 21 22.69 4.60 5.86
CA ASN A 21 22.28 3.27 6.29
C ASN A 21 20.80 3.37 6.69
N PRO A 22 19.86 2.97 5.83
CA PRO A 22 18.43 3.18 6.06
C PRO A 22 17.97 2.52 7.36
N GLN A 23 18.60 1.42 7.73
CA GLN A 23 18.32 0.71 8.97
C GLN A 23 18.74 1.53 10.19
N ALA A 24 19.91 2.18 10.15
CA ALA A 24 20.38 3.04 11.24
C ALA A 24 19.49 4.30 11.40
N ASP A 25 19.05 4.89 10.28
CA ASP A 25 18.12 6.03 10.31
C ASP A 25 16.74 5.60 10.85
N TYR A 26 16.24 4.43 10.47
CA TYR A 26 14.99 3.88 10.99
C TYR A 26 15.05 3.65 12.51
N GLU A 27 16.12 3.04 13.01
CA GLU A 27 16.33 2.86 14.45
C GLU A 27 16.46 4.20 15.20
N LYS A 28 17.10 5.20 14.58
CA LYS A 28 17.20 6.55 15.14
C LYS A 28 15.83 7.22 15.25
N ALA A 29 14.99 7.07 14.22
CA ALA A 29 13.62 7.58 14.23
C ALA A 29 12.78 6.90 15.33
N ASN A 30 12.87 5.57 15.46
CA ASN A 30 12.19 4.82 16.51
C ASN A 30 12.62 5.28 17.91
N LYS A 31 13.92 5.52 18.14
CA LYS A 31 14.43 6.06 19.40
C LYS A 31 13.90 7.46 19.70
N ALA A 32 13.84 8.34 18.68
CA ALA A 32 13.25 9.68 18.82
C ALA A 32 11.76 9.60 19.18
N TYR A 33 11.00 8.71 18.50
CA TYR A 33 9.59 8.46 18.80
C TYR A 33 9.39 7.99 20.27
N MET A 34 10.16 6.98 20.70
CA MET A 34 10.08 6.45 22.06
C MET A 34 10.46 7.48 23.14
N ALA A 35 11.34 8.42 22.80
CA ALA A 35 11.73 9.54 23.67
C ALA A 35 10.71 10.70 23.68
N GLY A 36 9.62 10.61 22.89
CA GLY A 36 8.60 11.64 22.78
C GLY A 36 8.93 12.79 21.82
N PHE A 37 10.05 12.71 21.10
CA PHE A 37 10.45 13.70 20.08
C PHE A 37 9.80 13.38 18.74
N TYR A 38 8.48 13.53 18.64
CA TYR A 38 7.68 13.06 17.49
C TYR A 38 8.00 13.79 16.19
N GLU A 39 8.19 15.12 16.20
CA GLU A 39 8.54 15.91 15.03
C GLU A 39 9.93 15.51 14.48
N ASN A 40 10.87 15.19 15.36
CA ASN A 40 12.18 14.68 14.96
C ASN A 40 12.06 13.28 14.33
N ALA A 41 11.25 12.40 14.92
CA ALA A 41 10.98 11.08 14.34
C ALA A 41 10.34 11.20 12.95
N ILE A 42 9.34 12.08 12.77
CA ILE A 42 8.69 12.37 11.49
C ILE A 42 9.73 12.78 10.45
N SER A 43 10.56 13.78 10.75
CA SER A 43 11.58 14.27 9.82
C SER A 43 12.56 13.17 9.37
N ILE A 44 12.92 12.24 10.26
CA ILE A 44 13.81 11.13 9.91
C ILE A 44 13.08 10.10 9.06
N TYR A 45 11.83 9.72 9.41
CA TYR A 45 11.05 8.77 8.62
C TYR A 45 10.78 9.31 7.20
N GLU A 46 10.40 10.58 7.06
CA GLU A 46 10.17 11.21 5.76
C GLU A 46 11.43 11.19 4.90
N ARG A 47 12.59 11.52 5.48
CA ARG A 47 13.86 11.44 4.76
C ARG A 47 14.17 10.02 4.25
N ILE A 48 13.79 8.97 5.00
CA ILE A 48 13.95 7.58 4.53
C ILE A 48 13.05 7.34 3.31
N LEU A 49 11.80 7.83 3.33
CA LEU A 49 10.86 7.74 2.20
C LEU A 49 11.34 8.53 0.98
N GLU A 50 11.89 9.72 1.16
CA GLU A 50 12.47 10.56 0.10
C GLU A 50 13.66 9.88 -0.60
N ASN A 51 14.41 9.04 0.12
CA ASN A 51 15.45 8.20 -0.46
C ASN A 51 14.91 6.97 -1.24
N GLY A 52 13.60 6.90 -1.45
CA GLY A 52 12.93 5.86 -2.25
C GLY A 52 12.70 4.55 -1.51
N ILE A 53 12.87 4.51 -0.20
CA ILE A 53 12.64 3.32 0.62
C ILE A 53 11.22 3.37 1.17
N ALA A 54 10.39 2.43 0.73
CA ALA A 54 9.02 2.28 1.20
C ALA A 54 8.84 0.90 1.86
N ALA A 55 8.36 0.89 3.11
CA ALA A 55 8.07 -0.33 3.86
C ALA A 55 6.79 -0.13 4.69
N PRO A 56 6.00 -1.19 4.92
CA PRO A 56 4.78 -1.09 5.73
C PRO A 56 5.03 -0.50 7.12
N ASP A 57 6.01 -1.04 7.84
CA ASP A 57 6.36 -0.57 9.19
C ASP A 57 6.86 0.88 9.23
N LEU A 58 7.52 1.34 8.16
CA LEU A 58 7.99 2.72 8.04
C LEU A 58 6.79 3.69 7.97
N TYR A 59 5.82 3.38 7.10
CA TYR A 59 4.58 4.16 7.02
C TYR A 59 3.76 4.09 8.30
N TYR A 60 3.66 2.91 8.91
CA TYR A 60 2.94 2.74 10.18
C TYR A 60 3.53 3.60 11.30
N ASN A 61 4.85 3.55 11.49
CA ASN A 61 5.53 4.32 12.54
C ASN A 61 5.47 5.83 12.27
N LEU A 62 5.55 6.24 11.00
CA LEU A 62 5.32 7.63 10.61
C LEU A 62 3.88 8.07 10.90
N GLY A 63 2.89 7.22 10.60
CA GLY A 63 1.49 7.44 10.96
C GLY A 63 1.30 7.58 12.47
N ASN A 64 1.95 6.74 13.27
CA ASN A 64 1.92 6.83 14.72
C ASN A 64 2.52 8.17 15.22
N ALA A 65 3.62 8.63 14.62
CA ALA A 65 4.26 9.88 14.98
C ALA A 65 3.36 11.09 14.66
N TYR A 66 2.72 11.11 13.49
CA TYR A 66 1.74 12.13 13.13
C TYR A 66 0.52 12.12 14.05
N PHE A 67 0.02 10.93 14.40
CA PHE A 67 -1.09 10.79 15.34
C PHE A 67 -0.77 11.39 16.74
N LYS A 68 0.48 11.28 17.19
CA LYS A 68 0.94 11.83 18.49
C LYS A 68 0.98 13.36 18.51
N ILE A 69 1.19 14.01 17.38
CA ILE A 69 1.15 15.48 17.23
C ILE A 69 -0.21 15.99 16.77
N ASP A 70 -1.23 15.11 16.76
CA ASP A 70 -2.62 15.38 16.35
C ASP A 70 -2.80 15.80 14.86
N ASP A 71 -1.80 15.52 13.99
CA ASP A 71 -1.98 15.62 12.53
C ASP A 71 -2.68 14.36 12.01
N ILE A 72 -4.02 14.35 12.16
CA ILE A 72 -4.86 13.20 11.85
C ILE A 72 -4.89 12.87 10.35
N PRO A 73 -4.97 13.85 9.41
CA PRO A 73 -4.92 13.56 7.98
C PRO A 73 -3.64 12.86 7.55
N SER A 74 -2.47 13.31 8.06
CA SER A 74 -1.18 12.68 7.78
C SER A 74 -1.06 11.28 8.40
N ALA A 75 -1.61 11.07 9.61
CA ALA A 75 -1.65 9.77 10.26
C ALA A 75 -2.47 8.78 9.41
N ILE A 76 -3.69 9.16 9.00
CA ILE A 76 -4.57 8.34 8.15
C ILE A 76 -3.88 8.01 6.83
N LEU A 77 -3.28 8.99 6.15
CA LEU A 77 -2.56 8.78 4.90
C LEU A 77 -1.48 7.69 5.04
N ASN A 78 -0.69 7.76 6.11
CA ASN A 78 0.41 6.83 6.31
C ASN A 78 -0.08 5.43 6.76
N TYR A 79 -1.13 5.32 7.58
CA TYR A 79 -1.74 4.02 7.88
C TYR A 79 -2.35 3.36 6.64
N GLU A 80 -3.00 4.13 5.77
CA GLU A 80 -3.54 3.63 4.49
C GLU A 80 -2.42 3.14 3.55
N ARG A 81 -1.27 3.84 3.52
CA ARG A 81 -0.09 3.40 2.77
C ARG A 81 0.53 2.13 3.34
N ALA A 82 0.58 2.01 4.67
CA ALA A 82 1.02 0.77 5.33
C ALA A 82 0.12 -0.40 4.94
N LEU A 83 -1.21 -0.25 5.03
CA LEU A 83 -2.19 -1.26 4.65
C LEU A 83 -2.19 -1.58 3.15
N LYS A 84 -1.82 -0.64 2.29
CA LYS A 84 -1.67 -0.90 0.85
C LYS A 84 -0.52 -1.88 0.57
N LEU A 85 0.53 -1.86 1.39
CA LEU A 85 1.69 -2.75 1.30
C LEU A 85 1.49 -4.06 2.07
N ASP A 86 0.78 -4.02 3.20
CA ASP A 86 0.47 -5.19 4.04
C ASP A 86 -1.01 -5.16 4.49
N PRO A 87 -1.94 -5.63 3.63
CA PRO A 87 -3.39 -5.47 3.84
C PRO A 87 -3.98 -6.30 4.98
N GLY A 88 -3.24 -7.26 5.53
CA GLY A 88 -3.70 -8.17 6.57
C GLY A 88 -3.23 -7.81 7.98
N ASN A 89 -2.56 -6.68 8.16
CA ASN A 89 -1.99 -6.30 9.45
C ASN A 89 -3.04 -5.66 10.36
N GLU A 90 -3.40 -6.37 11.44
CA GLU A 90 -4.43 -5.95 12.38
C GLU A 90 -4.06 -4.68 13.16
N ASP A 91 -2.78 -4.47 13.47
CA ASP A 91 -2.30 -3.27 14.17
C ASP A 91 -2.51 -2.01 13.33
N TYR A 92 -2.24 -2.13 12.01
CA TYR A 92 -2.44 -1.02 11.08
C TYR A 92 -3.93 -0.69 10.91
N GLU A 93 -4.79 -1.73 10.78
CA GLU A 93 -6.26 -1.56 10.71
C GLU A 93 -6.79 -0.92 11.99
N TYR A 94 -6.32 -1.36 13.15
CA TYR A 94 -6.74 -0.83 14.44
C TYR A 94 -6.38 0.67 14.56
N ASN A 95 -5.13 1.05 14.32
CA ASN A 95 -4.70 2.45 14.45
C ASN A 95 -5.36 3.35 13.41
N LEU A 96 -5.58 2.86 12.19
CA LEU A 96 -6.38 3.56 11.19
C LEU A 96 -7.82 3.78 11.68
N SER A 97 -8.44 2.77 12.30
CA SER A 97 -9.79 2.90 12.85
C SER A 97 -9.86 3.96 13.97
N VAL A 98 -8.84 3.99 14.84
CA VAL A 98 -8.72 5.00 15.91
C VAL A 98 -8.57 6.40 15.32
N ALA A 99 -7.73 6.56 14.28
CA ALA A 99 -7.57 7.84 13.60
C ALA A 99 -8.86 8.28 12.89
N ASN A 100 -9.55 7.37 12.20
CA ASN A 100 -10.85 7.63 11.56
C ASN A 100 -11.96 8.00 12.56
N ASN A 101 -11.84 7.62 13.83
CA ASN A 101 -12.76 8.08 14.86
C ASN A 101 -12.57 9.55 15.26
N LYS A 102 -11.43 10.17 14.88
CA LYS A 102 -11.15 11.59 15.16
C LYS A 102 -11.61 12.54 14.06
N ILE A 103 -11.82 12.08 12.82
CA ILE A 103 -12.30 12.95 11.73
C ILE A 103 -13.74 13.35 11.91
N VAL A 104 -14.12 14.51 11.32
CA VAL A 104 -15.46 15.10 11.41
C VAL A 104 -16.47 14.25 10.63
N ASP A 105 -16.10 13.83 9.42
CA ASP A 105 -17.02 13.16 8.50
C ASP A 105 -17.25 11.70 8.90
N LYS A 106 -18.44 11.40 9.40
CA LYS A 106 -18.90 10.03 9.69
C LYS A 106 -19.81 9.58 8.54
N ILE A 107 -19.21 8.86 7.60
CA ILE A 107 -19.93 8.44 6.37
C ILE A 107 -20.27 6.96 6.47
N ASP A 108 -21.56 6.65 6.35
CA ASP A 108 -22.02 5.26 6.27
C ASP A 108 -21.56 4.64 4.95
N VAL A 109 -20.80 3.55 5.08
CA VAL A 109 -20.29 2.80 3.94
C VAL A 109 -21.43 1.97 3.34
N LEU A 110 -21.58 2.02 2.01
CA LEU A 110 -22.54 1.17 1.32
C LEU A 110 -22.24 -0.31 1.57
N PRO A 111 -23.25 -1.14 1.89
CA PRO A 111 -23.06 -2.57 2.10
C PRO A 111 -22.46 -3.24 0.86
N GLU A 112 -21.37 -3.96 1.04
CA GLU A 112 -20.76 -4.75 -0.02
C GLU A 112 -21.41 -6.11 -0.16
N LEU A 113 -21.52 -6.59 -1.41
CA LEU A 113 -22.03 -7.93 -1.71
C LEU A 113 -21.09 -8.98 -1.08
N PHE A 114 -21.68 -10.08 -0.58
CA PHE A 114 -20.95 -11.08 0.21
C PHE A 114 -19.72 -11.66 -0.49
N TYR A 115 -19.79 -11.89 -1.82
CA TYR A 115 -18.67 -12.44 -2.60
C TYR A 115 -17.51 -11.44 -2.75
N ILE A 116 -17.80 -10.12 -2.76
CA ILE A 116 -16.78 -9.07 -2.77
C ILE A 116 -16.04 -9.07 -1.44
N ARG A 117 -16.76 -9.16 -0.31
CA ARG A 117 -16.15 -9.26 1.02
C ARG A 117 -15.29 -10.51 1.14
N TRP A 118 -15.79 -11.67 0.69
CA TRP A 118 -15.03 -12.92 0.70
C TRP A 118 -13.74 -12.81 -0.14
N TRP A 119 -13.81 -12.23 -1.35
CA TRP A 119 -12.64 -12.02 -2.19
C TRP A 119 -11.63 -11.08 -1.56
N LYS A 120 -12.08 -9.98 -0.95
CA LYS A 120 -11.22 -9.07 -0.18
C LYS A 120 -10.56 -9.76 1.01
N SER A 121 -11.29 -10.58 1.75
CA SER A 121 -10.74 -11.37 2.86
C SER A 121 -9.67 -12.34 2.39
N LEU A 122 -9.89 -13.03 1.25
CA LEU A 122 -8.90 -13.92 0.65
C LEU A 122 -7.62 -13.14 0.28
N LYS A 123 -7.75 -11.98 -0.36
CA LYS A 123 -6.59 -11.15 -0.73
C LYS A 123 -5.75 -10.70 0.47
N ARG A 124 -6.38 -10.49 1.63
CA ARG A 124 -5.72 -10.04 2.87
C ARG A 124 -4.91 -11.13 3.59
N LEU A 125 -5.04 -12.41 3.20
CA LEU A 125 -4.30 -13.51 3.85
C LEU A 125 -2.78 -13.39 3.69
N LEU A 126 -2.34 -12.77 2.61
CA LEU A 126 -0.91 -12.54 2.34
C LEU A 126 -0.71 -11.13 1.77
N SER A 127 0.48 -10.58 1.99
CA SER A 127 0.92 -9.36 1.30
C SER A 127 1.02 -9.58 -0.22
N PRO A 128 1.04 -8.52 -1.04
CA PRO A 128 1.24 -8.64 -2.49
C PRO A 128 2.44 -9.50 -2.87
N ASP A 129 3.57 -9.31 -2.17
CA ASP A 129 4.78 -10.12 -2.35
C ASP A 129 4.59 -11.57 -1.89
N GLY A 130 3.79 -11.80 -0.84
CA GLY A 130 3.44 -13.12 -0.35
C GLY A 130 2.70 -13.93 -1.41
N TRP A 131 1.72 -13.32 -2.08
CA TRP A 131 0.99 -13.94 -3.19
C TRP A 131 1.88 -14.24 -4.39
N ALA A 132 2.80 -13.32 -4.75
CA ALA A 132 3.76 -13.54 -5.83
C ALA A 132 4.72 -14.71 -5.51
N LYS A 133 5.23 -14.77 -4.28
CA LYS A 133 6.07 -15.88 -3.81
C LYS A 133 5.31 -17.21 -3.82
N THR A 134 4.05 -17.22 -3.40
CA THR A 134 3.18 -18.41 -3.44
C THR A 134 2.95 -18.88 -4.87
N ALA A 135 2.69 -17.97 -5.81
CA ALA A 135 2.56 -18.32 -7.23
C ALA A 135 3.85 -18.93 -7.79
N LEU A 136 5.03 -18.36 -7.50
CA LEU A 136 6.31 -18.88 -7.94
C LEU A 136 6.62 -20.26 -7.34
N LEU A 137 6.35 -20.46 -6.04
CA LEU A 137 6.54 -21.72 -5.36
C LEU A 137 5.65 -22.82 -5.95
N THR A 138 4.35 -22.55 -6.09
CA THR A 138 3.41 -23.53 -6.64
C THR A 138 3.70 -23.84 -8.10
N PHE A 139 4.15 -22.85 -8.89
CA PHE A 139 4.64 -23.07 -10.25
C PHE A 139 5.82 -24.07 -10.28
N THR A 140 6.82 -23.89 -9.42
CA THR A 140 7.94 -24.81 -9.31
C THR A 140 7.49 -26.22 -8.89
N LEU A 141 6.57 -26.31 -7.93
CA LEU A 141 6.03 -27.60 -7.45
C LEU A 141 5.24 -28.34 -8.54
N ILE A 142 4.59 -27.64 -9.47
CA ILE A 142 3.90 -28.26 -10.62
C ILE A 142 4.91 -29.02 -11.48
N PHE A 143 6.07 -28.47 -11.81
CA PHE A 143 7.09 -29.15 -12.60
C PHE A 143 7.63 -30.39 -11.88
N ILE A 144 7.88 -30.30 -10.57
CA ILE A 144 8.30 -31.46 -9.77
C ILE A 144 7.23 -32.53 -9.78
N THR A 145 5.95 -32.15 -9.61
CA THR A 145 4.80 -33.07 -9.63
C THR A 145 4.67 -33.78 -10.99
N VAL A 146 4.85 -33.05 -12.10
CA VAL A 146 4.86 -33.63 -13.45
C VAL A 146 6.02 -34.63 -13.62
N ALA A 147 7.23 -34.27 -13.15
CA ALA A 147 8.39 -35.19 -13.21
C ALA A 147 8.13 -36.50 -12.42
N ILE A 148 7.59 -36.39 -11.21
CA ILE A 148 7.23 -37.56 -10.38
C ILE A 148 6.12 -38.37 -11.07
N PHE A 149 5.13 -37.73 -11.68
CA PHE A 149 4.06 -38.42 -12.42
C PHE A 149 4.60 -39.25 -13.58
N LEU A 150 5.56 -38.72 -14.33
CA LEU A 150 6.19 -39.43 -15.45
C LEU A 150 7.03 -40.60 -15.00
N LEU A 151 7.72 -40.49 -13.85
CA LEU A 151 8.59 -41.54 -13.31
C LEU A 151 7.80 -42.62 -12.51
N SER A 152 6.56 -42.34 -12.11
CA SER A 152 5.75 -43.27 -11.33
C SER A 152 5.21 -44.41 -12.19
N SER A 153 5.41 -45.67 -11.76
CA SER A 153 4.86 -46.84 -12.44
C SER A 153 3.57 -47.37 -11.83
N ARG A 154 3.22 -46.94 -10.60
CA ARG A 154 2.02 -47.43 -9.88
C ARG A 154 0.78 -46.60 -10.21
N MET A 155 -0.25 -47.24 -10.71
CA MET A 155 -1.52 -46.57 -11.16
C MET A 155 -2.19 -45.74 -10.06
N TRP A 156 -2.25 -46.23 -8.80
CA TRP A 156 -2.85 -45.47 -7.69
C TRP A 156 -2.03 -44.21 -7.38
N ALA A 157 -0.69 -44.32 -7.38
CA ALA A 157 0.21 -43.18 -7.15
C ALA A 157 0.05 -42.12 -8.25
N ARG A 158 -0.06 -42.53 -9.52
CA ARG A 158 -0.31 -41.61 -10.64
C ARG A 158 -1.61 -40.86 -10.48
N LYS A 159 -2.69 -41.50 -10.04
CA LYS A 159 -3.98 -40.84 -9.76
C LYS A 159 -3.85 -39.78 -8.68
N MET A 160 -3.18 -40.11 -7.56
CA MET A 160 -2.93 -39.16 -6.46
C MET A 160 -2.07 -37.98 -6.90
N ILE A 161 -0.96 -38.22 -7.61
CA ILE A 161 -0.07 -37.17 -8.11
C ILE A 161 -0.80 -36.27 -9.10
N PHE A 162 -1.63 -36.82 -9.98
CA PHE A 162 -2.43 -36.06 -10.93
C PHE A 162 -3.44 -35.14 -10.21
N SER A 163 -4.20 -35.68 -9.22
CA SER A 163 -5.12 -34.87 -8.43
C SER A 163 -4.42 -33.75 -7.65
N PHE A 164 -3.24 -34.05 -7.08
CA PHE A 164 -2.42 -33.07 -6.41
C PHE A 164 -1.90 -31.99 -7.39
N GLY A 165 -1.49 -32.40 -8.58
CA GLY A 165 -1.09 -31.48 -9.64
C GLY A 165 -2.20 -30.51 -10.06
N ILE A 166 -3.45 -31.00 -10.16
CA ILE A 166 -4.62 -30.14 -10.41
C ILE A 166 -4.83 -29.15 -9.28
N LEU A 167 -4.73 -29.59 -8.02
CA LEU A 167 -4.84 -28.70 -6.85
C LEU A 167 -3.78 -27.61 -6.88
N LEU A 168 -2.51 -27.97 -7.15
CA LEU A 168 -1.43 -26.99 -7.28
C LEU A 168 -1.68 -26.00 -8.42
N LEU A 169 -2.21 -26.47 -9.56
CA LEU A 169 -2.57 -25.60 -10.69
C LEU A 169 -3.64 -24.57 -10.28
N LEU A 170 -4.68 -25.00 -9.57
CA LEU A 170 -5.72 -24.10 -9.09
C LEU A 170 -5.16 -23.05 -8.10
N ILE A 171 -4.33 -23.47 -7.15
CA ILE A 171 -3.66 -22.56 -6.21
C ILE A 171 -2.77 -21.58 -6.98
N ASN A 172 -2.02 -22.04 -7.97
CA ASN A 172 -1.16 -21.19 -8.78
C ASN A 172 -1.94 -20.12 -9.54
N LEU A 173 -3.04 -20.51 -10.19
CA LEU A 173 -3.90 -19.58 -10.93
C LEU A 173 -4.51 -18.51 -10.00
N ILE A 174 -5.05 -18.94 -8.84
CA ILE A 174 -5.64 -18.01 -7.86
C ILE A 174 -4.56 -17.06 -7.33
N SER A 175 -3.40 -17.59 -6.92
CA SER A 175 -2.29 -16.78 -6.41
C SER A 175 -1.78 -15.79 -7.45
N GLY A 176 -1.67 -16.21 -8.72
CA GLY A 176 -1.26 -15.35 -9.82
C GLY A 176 -2.24 -14.21 -10.10
N ILE A 177 -3.55 -14.52 -10.10
CA ILE A 177 -4.62 -13.52 -10.28
C ILE A 177 -4.58 -12.51 -9.13
N ILE A 178 -4.49 -12.97 -7.87
CA ILE A 178 -4.43 -12.09 -6.71
C ILE A 178 -3.15 -11.24 -6.74
N ALA A 179 -1.98 -11.84 -6.99
CA ALA A 179 -0.72 -11.11 -7.09
C ALA A 179 -0.77 -10.00 -8.16
N TRP A 180 -1.36 -10.28 -9.31
CA TRP A 180 -1.53 -9.30 -10.38
C TRP A 180 -2.50 -8.17 -9.99
N GLN A 181 -3.64 -8.51 -9.36
CA GLN A 181 -4.61 -7.51 -8.91
C GLN A 181 -4.01 -6.61 -7.82
N THR A 182 -3.40 -7.19 -6.78
CA THR A 182 -2.80 -6.44 -5.68
C THR A 182 -1.63 -5.57 -6.14
N TYR A 183 -0.83 -6.05 -7.09
CA TYR A 183 0.22 -5.24 -7.71
C TYR A 183 -0.35 -4.04 -8.47
N ARG A 184 -1.45 -4.21 -9.22
CA ARG A 184 -2.12 -3.10 -9.90
C ARG A 184 -2.74 -2.12 -8.90
N GLU A 185 -3.40 -2.62 -7.87
CA GLU A 185 -3.97 -1.80 -6.80
C GLU A 185 -2.89 -1.01 -6.05
N ALA A 186 -1.71 -1.60 -5.82
CA ALA A 186 -0.58 -0.92 -5.21
C ALA A 186 -0.02 0.23 -6.07
N LYS A 187 -0.09 0.13 -7.39
CA LYS A 187 0.31 1.20 -8.33
C LYS A 187 -0.79 2.21 -8.62
N ASP A 188 -2.04 1.87 -8.32
CA ASP A 188 -3.19 2.73 -8.61
C ASP A 188 -3.29 3.83 -7.57
N GLN A 189 -3.19 5.09 -8.00
CA GLN A 189 -3.31 6.28 -7.16
C GLN A 189 -4.74 6.85 -7.18
N LYS A 190 -5.74 5.98 -7.34
CA LYS A 190 -7.14 6.41 -7.39
C LYS A 190 -7.73 6.77 -6.02
N THR A 191 -7.04 6.45 -4.92
CA THR A 191 -7.49 6.82 -3.59
C THR A 191 -6.61 7.92 -3.02
N ALA A 192 -7.23 8.85 -2.29
CA ALA A 192 -6.54 10.00 -1.70
C ALA A 192 -7.18 10.38 -0.36
N ILE A 193 -6.43 11.14 0.45
CA ILE A 193 -6.91 11.75 1.70
C ILE A 193 -7.07 13.25 1.50
N ILE A 194 -8.16 13.82 2.02
CA ILE A 194 -8.40 15.26 2.05
C ILE A 194 -7.49 15.91 3.10
N PHE A 195 -6.85 17.02 2.73
CA PHE A 195 -5.96 17.80 3.61
C PHE A 195 -6.48 19.22 3.91
N THR A 196 -7.54 19.61 3.25
CA THR A 196 -8.17 20.91 3.47
C THR A 196 -9.17 20.79 4.64
N PRO A 197 -9.10 21.66 5.66
CA PRO A 197 -9.96 21.56 6.84
C PRO A 197 -11.45 21.53 6.52
N THR A 198 -11.90 22.31 5.53
CA THR A 198 -13.29 22.35 5.05
C THR A 198 -13.28 22.54 3.55
N LEU A 199 -13.87 21.61 2.82
CA LEU A 199 -13.82 21.57 1.37
C LEU A 199 -15.20 21.39 0.77
N PRO A 200 -15.74 22.42 0.06
CA PRO A 200 -16.96 22.28 -0.70
C PRO A 200 -16.73 21.44 -1.95
N VAL A 201 -17.60 20.47 -2.18
CA VAL A 201 -17.61 19.59 -3.35
C VAL A 201 -18.61 20.15 -4.37
N LYS A 202 -18.12 20.46 -5.56
CA LYS A 202 -18.86 21.14 -6.62
C LYS A 202 -19.60 20.16 -7.53
N SER A 203 -20.68 20.63 -8.17
CA SER A 203 -21.46 19.83 -9.15
C SER A 203 -20.77 19.69 -10.51
N SER A 204 -19.88 20.61 -10.87
CA SER A 204 -19.10 20.61 -12.12
C SER A 204 -17.72 21.23 -11.87
N PRO A 205 -16.73 20.99 -12.77
CA PRO A 205 -15.37 21.51 -12.66
C PRO A 205 -15.29 23.02 -12.94
N ASP A 206 -16.02 23.80 -12.16
CA ASP A 206 -16.12 25.27 -12.25
C ASP A 206 -16.34 25.85 -10.85
N GLU A 207 -15.68 26.98 -10.53
CA GLU A 207 -15.84 27.67 -9.25
C GLU A 207 -17.23 28.25 -9.02
N SER A 208 -17.89 28.68 -10.08
CA SER A 208 -19.24 29.23 -10.04
C SER A 208 -20.34 28.17 -9.88
N SER A 209 -19.96 26.87 -9.95
CA SER A 209 -20.93 25.78 -9.86
C SER A 209 -21.45 25.58 -8.43
N ILE A 210 -22.61 24.94 -8.31
CA ILE A 210 -23.31 24.70 -7.06
C ILE A 210 -22.50 23.76 -6.16
N ASP A 211 -22.45 24.06 -4.86
CA ASP A 211 -21.90 23.17 -3.84
C ASP A 211 -22.92 22.07 -3.55
N LEU A 212 -22.52 20.80 -3.75
CA LEU A 212 -23.36 19.62 -3.50
C LEU A 212 -23.35 19.22 -2.02
N PHE A 213 -22.18 19.20 -1.44
CA PHE A 213 -21.93 18.88 -0.03
C PHE A 213 -20.55 19.40 0.39
N VAL A 214 -20.27 19.34 1.68
CA VAL A 214 -18.98 19.74 2.25
C VAL A 214 -18.33 18.50 2.87
N ILE A 215 -17.03 18.41 2.74
CA ILE A 215 -16.19 17.37 3.37
C ILE A 215 -15.03 18.01 4.12
N HIS A 216 -14.44 17.25 5.03
CA HIS A 216 -13.38 17.74 5.90
C HIS A 216 -12.10 16.92 5.75
N GLU A 217 -11.02 17.44 6.31
CA GLU A 217 -9.71 16.78 6.32
C GLU A 217 -9.75 15.40 6.96
N GLY A 218 -8.85 14.52 6.50
CA GLY A 218 -8.77 13.13 6.94
C GLY A 218 -9.73 12.19 6.20
N LEU A 219 -10.73 12.69 5.47
CA LEU A 219 -11.65 11.84 4.73
C LEU A 219 -10.95 11.17 3.54
N LYS A 220 -11.12 9.84 3.42
CA LYS A 220 -10.67 9.07 2.26
C LYS A 220 -11.65 9.17 1.12
N VAL A 221 -11.15 9.50 -0.07
CA VAL A 221 -11.93 9.63 -1.31
C VAL A 221 -11.34 8.78 -2.42
N THR A 222 -12.16 8.43 -3.42
CA THR A 222 -11.73 7.78 -4.66
C THR A 222 -11.76 8.81 -5.78
N VAL A 223 -10.64 9.05 -6.44
CA VAL A 223 -10.55 9.90 -7.64
C VAL A 223 -11.06 9.10 -8.84
N ILE A 224 -12.06 9.63 -9.54
CA ILE A 224 -12.72 8.96 -10.68
C ILE A 224 -12.22 9.52 -12.00
N ASP A 225 -12.13 10.85 -12.09
CA ASP A 225 -11.77 11.57 -13.31
C ASP A 225 -10.96 12.82 -13.00
N LYS A 226 -10.31 13.39 -14.02
CA LYS A 226 -9.51 14.61 -13.90
C LYS A 226 -9.68 15.48 -15.14
N ILE A 227 -10.08 16.74 -14.93
CA ILE A 227 -10.24 17.76 -15.98
C ILE A 227 -9.48 19.02 -15.56
N GLY A 228 -8.32 19.26 -16.19
CA GLY A 228 -7.46 20.40 -15.83
C GLY A 228 -6.99 20.33 -14.37
N GLU A 229 -7.35 21.37 -13.60
CA GLU A 229 -7.08 21.45 -12.16
C GLU A 229 -8.15 20.80 -11.27
N TRP A 230 -9.21 20.27 -11.85
CA TRP A 230 -10.32 19.64 -11.15
C TRP A 230 -10.22 18.11 -11.16
N GLN A 231 -10.68 17.51 -10.07
CA GLN A 231 -10.78 16.06 -9.92
C GLN A 231 -12.19 15.69 -9.47
N GLU A 232 -12.83 14.76 -10.19
CA GLU A 232 -14.06 14.15 -9.73
C GLU A 232 -13.71 13.10 -8.66
N ILE A 233 -14.31 13.27 -7.48
CA ILE A 233 -14.16 12.35 -6.36
C ILE A 233 -15.46 11.62 -6.07
N ARG A 234 -15.32 10.46 -5.43
CA ARG A 234 -16.42 9.69 -4.85
C ARG A 234 -16.10 9.36 -3.40
N ILE A 235 -17.03 9.62 -2.51
CA ILE A 235 -16.96 9.27 -1.08
C ILE A 235 -17.62 7.91 -0.81
N ALA A 236 -17.47 7.38 0.41
CA ALA A 236 -17.83 5.99 0.75
C ALA A 236 -19.33 5.66 0.61
N ASN A 237 -20.22 6.64 0.73
CA ASN A 237 -21.67 6.47 0.50
C ASN A 237 -22.07 6.51 -0.99
N GLY A 238 -21.10 6.66 -1.91
CA GLY A 238 -21.34 6.71 -3.35
C GLY A 238 -21.58 8.12 -3.92
N SER A 239 -21.72 9.18 -3.11
CA SER A 239 -21.85 10.57 -3.59
C SER A 239 -20.59 11.00 -4.34
N LYS A 240 -20.77 11.81 -5.39
CA LYS A 240 -19.71 12.28 -6.28
C LYS A 240 -19.76 13.79 -6.44
N GLY A 241 -18.63 14.36 -6.83
CA GLY A 241 -18.53 15.75 -7.24
C GLY A 241 -17.08 16.17 -7.46
N TRP A 242 -16.87 17.43 -7.73
CA TRP A 242 -15.63 18.00 -8.20
C TRP A 242 -14.93 18.81 -7.12
N ILE A 243 -13.61 18.63 -6.99
CA ILE A 243 -12.72 19.38 -6.10
C ILE A 243 -11.46 19.80 -6.86
N LYS A 244 -10.71 20.78 -6.34
CA LYS A 244 -9.39 21.12 -6.89
C LYS A 244 -8.32 20.09 -6.47
N ALA A 245 -7.43 19.75 -7.39
CA ALA A 245 -6.42 18.70 -7.21
C ALA A 245 -5.43 18.94 -6.05
N GLY A 246 -5.07 20.19 -5.76
CA GLY A 246 -4.13 20.54 -4.69
C GLY A 246 -4.62 20.31 -3.25
N GLN A 247 -5.86 19.85 -3.06
CA GLN A 247 -6.51 19.69 -1.77
C GLN A 247 -6.45 18.27 -1.21
N ILE A 248 -5.87 17.35 -1.98
CA ILE A 248 -5.76 15.94 -1.63
C ILE A 248 -4.33 15.42 -1.80
N LYS A 249 -3.98 14.39 -1.03
CA LYS A 249 -2.72 13.64 -1.21
C LYS A 249 -3.03 12.19 -1.57
N PRO A 250 -2.43 11.62 -2.62
CA PRO A 250 -2.65 10.23 -3.03
C PRO A 250 -2.07 9.24 -2.01
N ILE A 251 -2.77 8.11 -1.87
CA ILE A 251 -2.37 6.97 -1.04
C ILE A 251 -1.39 6.09 -1.80
#